data_5d68aacb2c64cee4946125438c71eaf7
#
_entry.id   5d68aacb2c64cee4946125438c71eaf7
#
_cell.length_a   1.000
_cell.length_b   1.000
_cell.length_c   1.000
_cell.angle_alpha   90.00
_cell.angle_beta   90.00
_cell.angle_gamma   90.00
#
_symmetry.space_group_name_H-M   'P 1'
#
loop_
_entity.id
_entity.type
_entity.pdbx_description
1 polymer ?
#
loop_
_entity_poly.entity_id
_entity_poly.type
_entity_poly.pdbx_seq_one_letter_code
_entity_poly.pdbx_strand_id
1 'polypeptide(L)'
;MTRSISIIIPAYNEEKRLPATLRLIIAYLRRGGWPFAEIIVVDDGSTDGTVQVAEQARAEFPDLRVLRNPGNRGKGYAVRHGMLECRGEWALYSDADLSTPIEELDTLCQAIERDGALVAVGSRALDRRLIGVHQSFFRENIGRVFNLLMRLATGLPFHDTQCGFKLFETRAAREIFRRQLRDGLGFDVEVLFIGRRLGYREVEVPVEWNDVPGTKVSAWRGLLGFLDPWLVRWNSIRGRYA
;
A
#
# COMPACT_ATOMS: atom_id res chain seq x y z
N MET A 1 -18.15 1.26 -12.70
CA MET A 1 -16.75 1.81 -12.83
C MET A 1 -16.32 1.73 -14.29
N THR A 2 -15.69 2.76 -14.82
CA THR A 2 -15.31 2.81 -16.25
C THR A 2 -13.85 2.41 -16.50
N ARG A 3 -13.08 2.13 -15.45
CA ARG A 3 -11.63 1.88 -15.52
C ARG A 3 -11.26 0.51 -14.99
N SER A 4 -10.19 -0.06 -15.50
CA SER A 4 -9.62 -1.33 -15.05
C SER A 4 -8.75 -1.17 -13.81
N ILE A 5 -8.67 -2.22 -12.95
CA ILE A 5 -7.96 -2.19 -11.67
C ILE A 5 -7.03 -3.39 -11.50
N SER A 6 -5.85 -3.15 -10.96
CA SER A 6 -4.97 -4.17 -10.37
C SER A 6 -4.89 -3.96 -8.87
N ILE A 7 -5.13 -5.00 -8.07
CA ILE A 7 -4.99 -4.98 -6.61
C ILE A 7 -3.76 -5.76 -6.22
N ILE A 8 -2.76 -5.08 -5.65
CA ILE A 8 -1.47 -5.63 -5.23
C ILE A 8 -1.49 -5.93 -3.74
N ILE A 9 -1.20 -7.17 -3.36
CA ILE A 9 -1.19 -7.64 -1.97
C ILE A 9 0.21 -8.19 -1.66
N PRO A 10 1.08 -7.44 -0.98
CA PRO A 10 2.34 -7.98 -0.49
C PRO A 10 2.06 -8.95 0.66
N ALA A 11 2.62 -10.16 0.59
CA ALA A 11 2.38 -11.22 1.57
C ALA A 11 3.71 -11.84 2.04
N TYR A 12 3.84 -12.01 3.37
CA TYR A 12 4.93 -12.75 4.00
C TYR A 12 4.42 -13.53 5.20
N ASN A 13 4.32 -14.85 5.07
CA ASN A 13 3.78 -15.75 6.09
C ASN A 13 2.33 -15.38 6.50
N GLU A 14 1.45 -15.24 5.52
CA GLU A 14 0.05 -14.79 5.69
C GLU A 14 -0.97 -15.92 5.49
N GLU A 15 -0.59 -17.20 5.58
CA GLU A 15 -1.46 -18.35 5.32
C GLU A 15 -2.80 -18.29 6.07
N LYS A 16 -2.82 -17.69 7.28
CA LYS A 16 -4.02 -17.61 8.13
C LYS A 16 -4.96 -16.46 7.76
N ARG A 17 -4.42 -15.33 7.30
CA ARG A 17 -5.19 -14.11 7.03
C ARG A 17 -5.58 -13.97 5.56
N LEU A 18 -4.68 -14.34 4.66
CA LEU A 18 -4.84 -14.18 3.22
C LEU A 18 -6.12 -14.82 2.65
N PRO A 19 -6.61 -16.00 3.11
CA PRO A 19 -7.85 -16.58 2.59
C PRO A 19 -9.08 -15.68 2.78
N ALA A 20 -9.21 -15.05 3.95
CA ALA A 20 -10.31 -14.13 4.24
C ALA A 20 -10.20 -12.86 3.40
N THR A 21 -9.00 -12.30 3.31
CA THR A 21 -8.67 -11.13 2.48
C THR A 21 -9.06 -11.34 1.02
N LEU A 22 -8.60 -12.45 0.43
CA LEU A 22 -8.88 -12.75 -0.99
C LEU A 22 -10.38 -12.93 -1.24
N ARG A 23 -11.10 -13.61 -0.35
CA ARG A 23 -12.56 -13.75 -0.48
C ARG A 23 -13.28 -12.41 -0.50
N LEU A 24 -12.92 -11.48 0.39
CA LEU A 24 -13.53 -10.14 0.44
C LEU A 24 -13.23 -9.35 -0.83
N ILE A 25 -11.98 -9.34 -1.29
CA ILE A 25 -11.57 -8.63 -2.51
C ILE A 25 -12.26 -9.24 -3.74
N ILE A 26 -12.30 -10.56 -3.88
CA ILE A 26 -12.98 -11.23 -5.00
C ILE A 26 -14.47 -10.90 -5.00
N ALA A 27 -15.12 -10.94 -3.84
CA ALA A 27 -16.53 -10.59 -3.71
C ALA A 27 -16.80 -9.13 -4.10
N TYR A 28 -15.92 -8.20 -3.70
CA TYR A 28 -16.00 -6.80 -4.07
C TYR A 28 -15.82 -6.61 -5.59
N LEU A 29 -14.79 -7.20 -6.19
CA LEU A 29 -14.51 -7.07 -7.62
C LEU A 29 -15.66 -7.64 -8.48
N ARG A 30 -16.25 -8.75 -8.09
CA ARG A 30 -17.42 -9.34 -8.80
C ARG A 30 -18.65 -8.43 -8.78
N ARG A 31 -18.83 -7.63 -7.73
CA ARG A 31 -19.95 -6.67 -7.63
C ARG A 31 -19.68 -5.36 -8.35
N GLY A 32 -18.42 -4.98 -8.50
CA GLY A 32 -18.02 -3.62 -8.88
C GLY A 32 -18.16 -3.28 -10.37
N GLY A 33 -18.45 -4.25 -11.27
CA GLY A 33 -18.62 -3.99 -12.71
C GLY A 33 -17.36 -3.41 -13.38
N TRP A 34 -16.18 -3.85 -12.95
CA TRP A 34 -14.90 -3.46 -13.52
C TRP A 34 -14.74 -4.02 -14.95
N PRO A 35 -14.34 -3.23 -15.96
CA PRO A 35 -14.07 -3.74 -17.31
C PRO A 35 -12.98 -4.80 -17.35
N PHE A 36 -11.98 -4.66 -16.48
CA PHE A 36 -10.95 -5.63 -16.17
C PHE A 36 -10.52 -5.44 -14.72
N ALA A 37 -10.30 -6.55 -14.02
CA ALA A 37 -9.77 -6.55 -12.66
C ALA A 37 -8.81 -7.72 -12.48
N GLU A 38 -7.66 -7.49 -11.86
CA GLU A 38 -6.73 -8.54 -11.45
C GLU A 38 -6.32 -8.38 -9.98
N ILE A 39 -5.94 -9.49 -9.37
CA ILE A 39 -5.31 -9.53 -8.05
C ILE A 39 -3.88 -10.04 -8.22
N ILE A 40 -2.92 -9.33 -7.67
CA ILE A 40 -1.50 -9.72 -7.69
C ILE A 40 -1.05 -9.93 -6.25
N VAL A 41 -0.96 -11.18 -5.82
CA VAL A 41 -0.33 -11.54 -4.55
C VAL A 41 1.17 -11.62 -4.77
N VAL A 42 1.94 -10.82 -4.03
CA VAL A 42 3.41 -10.83 -4.11
C VAL A 42 3.96 -11.49 -2.86
N ASP A 43 4.38 -12.74 -3.01
CA ASP A 43 5.03 -13.51 -1.93
C ASP A 43 6.46 -13.05 -1.72
N ASP A 44 6.75 -12.55 -0.53
CA ASP A 44 8.08 -12.07 -0.14
C ASP A 44 8.91 -13.17 0.55
N GLY A 45 8.90 -14.38 -0.02
CA GLY A 45 9.68 -15.50 0.47
C GLY A 45 9.07 -16.17 1.70
N SER A 46 7.76 -16.39 1.71
CA SER A 46 7.06 -17.11 2.79
C SER A 46 7.56 -18.53 2.96
N THR A 47 7.55 -18.98 4.21
CA THR A 47 7.90 -20.35 4.62
C THR A 47 6.71 -21.18 5.07
N ASP A 48 5.52 -20.58 5.11
CA ASP A 48 4.24 -21.21 5.43
C ASP A 48 3.40 -21.48 4.17
N GLY A 49 2.12 -21.79 4.33
CA GLY A 49 1.18 -22.09 3.24
C GLY A 49 0.68 -20.88 2.45
N THR A 50 1.29 -19.69 2.57
CA THR A 50 0.83 -18.45 1.90
C THR A 50 0.67 -18.60 0.39
N VAL A 51 1.67 -19.17 -0.28
CA VAL A 51 1.64 -19.36 -1.75
C VAL A 51 0.54 -20.33 -2.14
N GLN A 52 0.40 -21.44 -1.41
CA GLN A 52 -0.62 -22.46 -1.67
C GLN A 52 -2.03 -21.87 -1.56
N VAL A 53 -2.27 -21.04 -0.54
CA VAL A 53 -3.54 -20.34 -0.35
C VAL A 53 -3.84 -19.41 -1.53
N ALA A 54 -2.86 -18.63 -1.96
CA ALA A 54 -3.02 -17.72 -3.09
C ALA A 54 -3.30 -18.47 -4.41
N GLU A 55 -2.58 -19.56 -4.67
CA GLU A 55 -2.80 -20.39 -5.86
C GLU A 55 -4.18 -21.08 -5.86
N GLN A 56 -4.67 -21.52 -4.70
CA GLN A 56 -6.01 -22.08 -4.57
C GLN A 56 -7.10 -21.06 -4.94
N ALA A 57 -6.94 -19.80 -4.56
CA ALA A 57 -7.89 -18.74 -4.87
C ALA A 57 -8.02 -18.44 -6.38
N ARG A 58 -7.04 -18.85 -7.21
CA ARG A 58 -7.12 -18.75 -8.68
C ARG A 58 -8.27 -19.56 -9.28
N ALA A 59 -8.68 -20.64 -8.62
CA ALA A 59 -9.85 -21.40 -9.07
C ALA A 59 -11.15 -20.56 -9.00
N GLU A 60 -11.22 -19.63 -8.05
CA GLU A 60 -12.36 -18.72 -7.90
C GLU A 60 -12.22 -17.45 -8.73
N PHE A 61 -11.00 -16.97 -8.94
CA PHE A 61 -10.68 -15.73 -9.66
C PHE A 61 -9.48 -15.96 -10.60
N PRO A 62 -9.72 -16.33 -11.88
CA PRO A 62 -8.66 -16.69 -12.84
C PRO A 62 -7.62 -15.59 -13.09
N ASP A 63 -8.01 -14.31 -12.97
CA ASP A 63 -7.10 -13.16 -13.10
C ASP A 63 -6.30 -12.88 -11.80
N LEU A 64 -6.26 -13.82 -10.86
CA LEU A 64 -5.33 -13.78 -9.75
C LEU A 64 -3.96 -14.31 -10.19
N ARG A 65 -2.91 -13.54 -9.92
CA ARG A 65 -1.51 -13.91 -10.20
C ARG A 65 -0.73 -13.95 -8.90
N VAL A 66 0.19 -14.90 -8.81
CA VAL A 66 1.14 -14.98 -7.69
C VAL A 66 2.54 -14.69 -8.21
N LEU A 67 3.14 -13.62 -7.71
CA LEU A 67 4.54 -13.28 -7.96
C LEU A 67 5.37 -13.70 -6.75
N ARG A 68 6.58 -14.22 -6.98
CA ARG A 68 7.46 -14.70 -5.91
C ARG A 68 8.77 -13.93 -5.92
N ASN A 69 9.13 -13.37 -4.78
CA ASN A 69 10.44 -12.73 -4.59
C ASN A 69 11.53 -13.77 -4.26
N PRO A 70 12.79 -13.51 -4.60
CA PRO A 70 13.89 -14.37 -4.20
C PRO A 70 14.22 -14.21 -2.70
N GLY A 71 13.39 -14.80 -1.83
CA GLY A 71 13.47 -14.65 -0.37
C GLY A 71 12.84 -13.36 0.15
N ASN A 72 12.92 -13.13 1.47
CA ASN A 72 12.37 -11.95 2.13
C ASN A 72 13.21 -10.70 1.82
N ARG A 73 12.70 -9.85 0.95
CA ARG A 73 13.32 -8.60 0.50
C ARG A 73 12.73 -7.37 1.21
N GLY A 74 11.55 -7.52 1.79
CA GLY A 74 10.82 -6.46 2.50
C GLY A 74 9.58 -5.96 1.76
N LYS A 75 8.67 -5.34 2.53
CA LYS A 75 7.35 -4.90 2.04
C LYS A 75 7.48 -3.97 0.82
N GLY A 76 8.39 -2.99 0.87
CA GLY A 76 8.61 -2.05 -0.23
C GLY A 76 9.04 -2.73 -1.52
N TYR A 77 9.91 -3.76 -1.43
CA TYR A 77 10.28 -4.56 -2.59
C TYR A 77 9.09 -5.31 -3.16
N ALA A 78 8.28 -5.96 -2.32
CA ALA A 78 7.12 -6.71 -2.75
C ALA A 78 6.06 -5.81 -3.41
N VAL A 79 5.79 -4.63 -2.82
CA VAL A 79 4.87 -3.65 -3.42
C VAL A 79 5.42 -3.17 -4.78
N ARG A 80 6.69 -2.78 -4.85
CA ARG A 80 7.34 -2.35 -6.10
C ARG A 80 7.20 -3.42 -7.19
N HIS A 81 7.47 -4.67 -6.86
CA HIS A 81 7.36 -5.78 -7.81
C HIS A 81 5.95 -5.87 -8.38
N GLY A 82 4.91 -5.88 -7.54
CA GLY A 82 3.53 -5.93 -7.99
C GLY A 82 3.09 -4.71 -8.79
N MET A 83 3.47 -3.51 -8.35
CA MET A 83 3.14 -2.25 -9.02
C MET A 83 3.76 -2.12 -10.41
N LEU A 84 4.92 -2.71 -10.65
CA LEU A 84 5.55 -2.71 -11.97
C LEU A 84 4.92 -3.75 -12.93
N GLU A 85 4.29 -4.79 -12.39
CA GLU A 85 3.67 -5.91 -13.12
C GLU A 85 2.16 -5.72 -13.37
N CYS A 86 1.53 -4.68 -12.82
CA CYS A 86 0.09 -4.44 -12.94
C CYS A 86 -0.32 -4.13 -14.40
N ARG A 87 -1.56 -4.54 -14.77
CA ARG A 87 -2.13 -4.40 -16.12
C ARG A 87 -3.32 -3.45 -16.17
N GLY A 88 -3.98 -3.22 -15.03
CA GLY A 88 -5.09 -2.28 -14.92
C GLY A 88 -4.65 -0.84 -15.16
N GLU A 89 -5.59 0.04 -15.49
CA GLU A 89 -5.35 1.50 -15.60
C GLU A 89 -5.06 2.12 -14.24
N TRP A 90 -5.56 1.50 -13.18
CA TRP A 90 -5.33 1.85 -11.78
C TRP A 90 -4.68 0.70 -11.04
N ALA A 91 -3.82 1.03 -10.11
CA ALA A 91 -3.12 0.09 -9.26
C ALA A 91 -3.30 0.47 -7.79
N LEU A 92 -4.02 -0.37 -7.04
CA LEU A 92 -4.15 -0.28 -5.59
C LEU A 92 -3.13 -1.21 -4.96
N TYR A 93 -2.33 -0.77 -4.00
CA TYR A 93 -1.79 -1.73 -3.06
C TYR A 93 -2.53 -1.70 -1.72
N SER A 94 -2.77 -2.88 -1.17
CA SER A 94 -3.46 -3.10 0.09
C SER A 94 -2.70 -4.11 0.93
N ASP A 95 -2.68 -3.89 2.24
CA ASP A 95 -2.10 -4.85 3.18
C ASP A 95 -2.88 -6.17 3.19
N ALA A 96 -2.17 -7.28 3.41
CA ALA A 96 -2.73 -8.64 3.40
C ALA A 96 -3.74 -8.91 4.53
N ASP A 97 -3.89 -8.02 5.50
CA ASP A 97 -4.82 -8.13 6.61
C ASP A 97 -6.12 -7.34 6.42
N LEU A 98 -6.21 -6.54 5.33
CA LEU A 98 -7.34 -5.64 5.08
C LEU A 98 -7.74 -4.78 6.29
N SER A 99 -6.76 -4.27 7.02
CA SER A 99 -7.01 -3.28 8.08
C SER A 99 -7.83 -2.08 7.58
N THR A 100 -7.68 -1.72 6.30
CA THR A 100 -8.61 -0.85 5.57
C THR A 100 -9.53 -1.72 4.72
N PRO A 101 -10.86 -1.66 4.88
CA PRO A 101 -11.80 -2.43 4.08
C PRO A 101 -11.66 -2.13 2.59
N ILE A 102 -11.86 -3.15 1.75
CA ILE A 102 -11.69 -2.99 0.29
C ILE A 102 -12.70 -2.01 -0.31
N GLU A 103 -13.83 -1.82 0.31
CA GLU A 103 -14.87 -0.85 -0.06
C GLU A 103 -14.37 0.59 -0.07
N GLU A 104 -13.33 0.90 0.70
CA GLU A 104 -12.68 2.23 0.70
C GLU A 104 -11.99 2.56 -0.64
N LEU A 105 -11.84 1.57 -1.52
CA LEU A 105 -11.40 1.83 -2.90
C LEU A 105 -12.37 2.76 -3.64
N ASP A 106 -13.67 2.66 -3.38
CA ASP A 106 -14.66 3.57 -3.96
C ASP A 106 -14.42 5.02 -3.52
N THR A 107 -14.09 5.22 -2.23
CA THR A 107 -13.77 6.52 -1.65
C THR A 107 -12.51 7.12 -2.28
N LEU A 108 -11.46 6.30 -2.51
CA LEU A 108 -10.25 6.74 -3.19
C LEU A 108 -10.51 7.10 -4.66
N CYS A 109 -11.27 6.29 -5.38
CA CYS A 109 -11.64 6.55 -6.77
C CYS A 109 -12.41 7.87 -6.92
N GLN A 110 -13.39 8.11 -6.06
CA GLN A 110 -14.16 9.37 -6.05
C GLN A 110 -13.27 10.59 -5.79
N ALA A 111 -12.33 10.48 -4.85
CA ALA A 111 -11.39 11.55 -4.55
C ALA A 111 -10.47 11.86 -5.74
N ILE A 112 -9.98 10.84 -6.43
CA ILE A 112 -9.17 10.99 -7.64
C ILE A 112 -9.96 11.70 -8.75
N GLU A 113 -11.19 11.29 -8.98
CA GLU A 113 -12.05 11.90 -10.03
C GLU A 113 -12.38 13.35 -9.68
N ARG A 114 -12.77 13.63 -8.44
CA ARG A 114 -13.10 14.98 -7.96
C ARG A 114 -11.91 15.94 -8.07
N ASP A 115 -10.73 15.49 -7.68
CA ASP A 115 -9.56 16.36 -7.53
C ASP A 115 -8.61 16.29 -8.74
N GLY A 116 -8.87 15.43 -9.72
CA GLY A 116 -7.98 15.22 -10.87
C GLY A 116 -6.59 14.73 -10.43
N ALA A 117 -6.54 13.91 -9.36
CA ALA A 117 -5.30 13.39 -8.82
C ALA A 117 -4.85 12.12 -9.55
N LEU A 118 -3.56 11.79 -9.47
CA LEU A 118 -2.99 10.55 -10.01
C LEU A 118 -2.64 9.55 -8.88
N VAL A 119 -2.67 10.02 -7.63
CA VAL A 119 -2.42 9.22 -6.43
C VAL A 119 -3.43 9.58 -5.37
N ALA A 120 -4.08 8.58 -4.76
CA ALA A 120 -4.88 8.73 -3.57
C ALA A 120 -4.32 7.89 -2.43
N VAL A 121 -4.20 8.51 -1.27
CA VAL A 121 -3.61 7.92 -0.07
C VAL A 121 -4.67 7.82 1.00
N GLY A 122 -4.98 6.60 1.45
CA GLY A 122 -5.82 6.39 2.62
C GLY A 122 -5.16 6.97 3.87
N SER A 123 -5.94 7.57 4.75
CA SER A 123 -5.44 8.22 5.97
C SER A 123 -6.30 7.88 7.18
N ARG A 124 -5.65 7.39 8.22
CA ARG A 124 -6.24 7.16 9.56
C ARG A 124 -6.24 8.43 10.41
N ALA A 125 -5.51 9.44 9.96
CA ALA A 125 -5.26 10.66 10.74
C ALA A 125 -6.28 11.77 10.45
N LEU A 126 -6.88 11.81 9.26
CA LEU A 126 -7.79 12.88 8.84
C LEU A 126 -9.14 12.81 9.56
N ASP A 127 -9.70 11.63 9.74
CA ASP A 127 -10.93 11.44 10.52
C ASP A 127 -10.81 10.21 11.44
N ARG A 128 -10.54 10.45 12.69
CA ARG A 128 -10.36 9.38 13.69
C ARG A 128 -11.65 8.66 14.07
N ARG A 129 -12.81 9.18 13.71
CA ARG A 129 -14.11 8.53 13.95
C ARG A 129 -14.28 7.29 13.07
N LEU A 130 -13.51 7.20 11.99
CA LEU A 130 -13.48 6.06 11.09
C LEU A 130 -12.57 4.91 11.58
N ILE A 131 -11.90 5.07 12.72
CA ILE A 131 -11.12 4.00 13.35
C ILE A 131 -12.09 3.15 14.19
N GLY A 132 -12.45 1.97 13.69
CA GLY A 132 -13.36 1.08 14.40
C GLY A 132 -12.67 0.32 15.54
N VAL A 133 -11.45 -0.20 15.30
CA VAL A 133 -10.63 -0.87 16.32
C VAL A 133 -9.34 -0.08 16.49
N HIS A 134 -9.16 0.52 17.68
CA HIS A 134 -7.99 1.32 18.00
C HIS A 134 -6.77 0.48 18.34
N GLN A 135 -5.60 0.93 17.96
CA GLN A 135 -4.34 0.44 18.50
C GLN A 135 -4.14 0.87 19.95
N SER A 136 -3.15 0.26 20.63
CA SER A 136 -2.79 0.74 21.96
C SER A 136 -2.39 2.22 21.91
N PHE A 137 -2.76 2.98 22.95
CA PHE A 137 -2.45 4.42 23.08
C PHE A 137 -0.98 4.74 22.81
N PHE A 138 -0.07 3.86 23.23
CA PHE A 138 1.37 4.03 23.02
C PHE A 138 1.75 3.95 21.53
N ARG A 139 1.20 2.97 20.78
CA ARG A 139 1.44 2.84 19.34
C ARG A 139 0.87 4.02 18.55
N GLU A 140 -0.32 4.49 18.88
CA GLU A 140 -0.90 5.66 18.23
C GLU A 140 -0.03 6.91 18.39
N ASN A 141 0.49 7.15 19.60
CA ASN A 141 1.33 8.32 19.87
C ASN A 141 2.69 8.22 19.16
N ILE A 142 3.32 7.04 19.16
CA ILE A 142 4.54 6.83 18.37
C ILE A 142 4.28 7.09 16.88
N GLY A 143 3.16 6.62 16.35
CA GLY A 143 2.77 6.87 14.96
C GLY A 143 2.59 8.35 14.65
N ARG A 144 2.00 9.13 15.57
CA ARG A 144 1.87 10.59 15.40
C ARG A 144 3.21 11.31 15.39
N VAL A 145 4.10 10.97 16.32
CA VAL A 145 5.46 11.53 16.38
C VAL A 145 6.21 11.17 15.09
N PHE A 146 6.10 9.93 14.66
CA PHE A 146 6.69 9.48 13.41
C PHE A 146 6.18 10.28 12.20
N ASN A 147 4.87 10.44 12.03
CA ASN A 147 4.29 11.23 10.94
C ASN A 147 4.71 12.71 11.01
N LEU A 148 4.82 13.29 12.19
CA LEU A 148 5.33 14.66 12.34
C LEU A 148 6.78 14.77 11.86
N LEU A 149 7.65 13.87 12.28
CA LEU A 149 9.06 13.85 11.85
C LEU A 149 9.19 13.62 10.34
N MET A 150 8.33 12.74 9.77
CA MET A 150 8.23 12.53 8.33
C MET A 150 7.94 13.82 7.58
N ARG A 151 6.92 14.56 8.01
CA ARG A 151 6.53 15.83 7.40
C ARG A 151 7.65 16.86 7.48
N LEU A 152 8.30 16.99 8.64
CA LEU A 152 9.41 17.93 8.84
C LEU A 152 10.62 17.60 7.97
N ALA A 153 10.98 16.32 7.86
CA ALA A 153 12.14 15.90 7.09
C ALA A 153 11.92 15.96 5.58
N THR A 154 10.73 15.57 5.11
CA THR A 154 10.44 15.42 3.67
C THR A 154 9.69 16.62 3.07
N GLY A 155 9.01 17.42 3.89
CA GLY A 155 8.14 18.49 3.42
C GLY A 155 6.82 17.99 2.82
N LEU A 156 6.48 16.70 3.02
CA LEU A 156 5.21 16.14 2.55
C LEU A 156 4.03 16.68 3.35
N PRO A 157 2.90 17.02 2.72
CA PRO A 157 1.74 17.59 3.40
C PRO A 157 0.84 16.53 4.07
N PHE A 158 1.16 15.23 3.91
CA PHE A 158 0.32 14.13 4.39
C PHE A 158 0.35 13.98 5.91
N HIS A 159 -0.81 13.70 6.50
CA HIS A 159 -0.97 13.41 7.91
C HIS A 159 -0.68 11.94 8.23
N ASP A 160 -0.91 11.04 7.26
CA ASP A 160 -0.62 9.61 7.38
C ASP A 160 0.05 9.06 6.11
N THR A 161 1.35 8.95 6.13
CA THR A 161 2.11 8.37 5.01
C THR A 161 2.16 6.85 5.04
N GLN A 162 1.81 6.22 6.18
CA GLN A 162 2.05 4.79 6.43
C GLN A 162 0.80 3.91 6.27
N CYS A 163 -0.35 4.49 5.90
CA CYS A 163 -1.53 3.70 5.61
C CYS A 163 -1.26 2.78 4.40
N GLY A 164 -1.40 1.47 4.60
CA GLY A 164 -1.17 0.44 3.58
C GLY A 164 -2.33 0.31 2.59
N PHE A 165 -2.92 1.44 2.17
CA PHE A 165 -4.03 1.49 1.23
C PHE A 165 -3.88 2.73 0.34
N LYS A 166 -3.28 2.54 -0.84
CA LYS A 166 -2.96 3.64 -1.76
C LYS A 166 -3.24 3.26 -3.21
N LEU A 167 -3.95 4.14 -3.90
CA LEU A 167 -4.37 4.00 -5.29
C LEU A 167 -3.53 4.92 -6.19
N PHE A 168 -3.03 4.38 -7.28
CA PHE A 168 -2.21 5.09 -8.26
C PHE A 168 -2.77 4.91 -9.67
N GLU A 169 -2.69 5.94 -10.48
CA GLU A 169 -2.75 5.75 -11.93
C GLU A 169 -1.50 4.96 -12.36
N THR A 170 -1.69 3.93 -13.19
CA THR A 170 -0.64 2.93 -13.45
C THR A 170 0.61 3.50 -14.11
N ARG A 171 0.51 4.52 -14.98
CA ARG A 171 1.69 5.15 -15.57
C ARG A 171 2.48 5.91 -14.51
N ALA A 172 1.77 6.66 -13.65
CA ALA A 172 2.38 7.35 -12.52
C ALA A 172 3.02 6.36 -11.54
N ALA A 173 2.32 5.25 -11.24
CA ALA A 173 2.87 4.16 -10.43
C ALA A 173 4.19 3.64 -10.99
N ARG A 174 4.22 3.27 -12.27
CA ARG A 174 5.43 2.75 -12.90
C ARG A 174 6.60 3.71 -12.84
N GLU A 175 6.37 5.01 -13.03
CA GLU A 175 7.43 6.01 -12.92
C GLU A 175 7.93 6.19 -11.48
N ILE A 176 7.03 6.21 -10.51
CA ILE A 176 7.36 6.32 -9.08
C ILE A 176 8.15 5.08 -8.63
N PHE A 177 7.60 3.88 -8.86
CA PHE A 177 8.16 2.64 -8.34
C PHE A 177 9.46 2.20 -9.04
N ARG A 178 9.73 2.64 -10.28
CA ARG A 178 11.04 2.48 -10.92
C ARG A 178 12.14 3.26 -10.22
N ARG A 179 11.80 4.40 -9.60
CA ARG A 179 12.75 5.26 -8.86
C ARG A 179 12.87 4.92 -7.39
N GLN A 180 12.00 4.03 -6.88
CA GLN A 180 12.04 3.59 -5.48
C GLN A 180 13.32 2.85 -5.17
N LEU A 181 13.97 3.22 -4.06
CA LEU A 181 15.22 2.65 -3.57
C LEU A 181 15.04 1.89 -2.24
N ARG A 182 13.95 2.16 -1.50
CA ARG A 182 13.71 1.58 -0.18
C ARG A 182 12.90 0.29 -0.30
N ASP A 183 13.49 -0.83 0.13
CA ASP A 183 12.83 -2.15 0.10
C ASP A 183 12.03 -2.43 1.39
N GLY A 184 12.34 -1.74 2.50
CA GLY A 184 11.68 -1.87 3.80
C GLY A 184 10.45 -0.98 3.96
N LEU A 185 10.05 -0.69 5.21
CA LEU A 185 8.84 0.08 5.55
C LEU A 185 8.91 1.56 5.15
N GLY A 186 10.10 2.11 4.97
CA GLY A 186 10.29 3.50 4.55
C GLY A 186 9.86 3.81 3.11
N PHE A 187 9.52 2.78 2.32
CA PHE A 187 9.06 2.96 0.95
C PHE A 187 7.79 3.81 0.85
N ASP A 188 6.89 3.71 1.83
CA ASP A 188 5.63 4.45 1.85
C ASP A 188 5.83 5.97 1.75
N VAL A 189 6.81 6.47 2.45
CA VAL A 189 7.20 7.89 2.39
C VAL A 189 7.92 8.20 1.10
N GLU A 190 8.81 7.30 0.68
CA GLU A 190 9.63 7.50 -0.51
C GLU A 190 8.78 7.61 -1.77
N VAL A 191 7.78 6.74 -1.97
CA VAL A 191 6.94 6.76 -3.17
C VAL A 191 6.11 8.04 -3.27
N LEU A 192 5.58 8.56 -2.16
CA LEU A 192 4.88 9.83 -2.11
C LEU A 192 5.83 11.01 -2.37
N PHE A 193 7.04 10.96 -1.82
CA PHE A 193 8.05 11.96 -2.08
C PHE A 193 8.46 12.01 -3.55
N ILE A 194 8.63 10.84 -4.18
CA ILE A 194 8.95 10.74 -5.61
C ILE A 194 7.79 11.25 -6.46
N GLY A 195 6.54 10.85 -6.18
CA GLY A 195 5.36 11.29 -6.89
C GLY A 195 5.22 12.81 -6.91
N ARG A 196 5.37 13.44 -5.73
CA ARG A 196 5.34 14.89 -5.60
C ARG A 196 6.48 15.58 -6.34
N ARG A 197 7.68 14.99 -6.32
CA ARG A 197 8.85 15.50 -7.04
C ARG A 197 8.66 15.44 -8.56
N LEU A 198 7.94 14.44 -9.05
CA LEU A 198 7.55 14.32 -10.45
C LEU A 198 6.39 15.27 -10.84
N GLY A 199 5.86 16.04 -9.89
CA GLY A 199 4.77 16.99 -10.10
C GLY A 199 3.38 16.33 -10.15
N TYR A 200 3.26 15.10 -9.70
CA TYR A 200 1.96 14.43 -9.67
C TYR A 200 1.07 15.01 -8.57
N ARG A 201 -0.21 15.17 -8.91
CA ARG A 201 -1.22 15.58 -7.94
C ARG A 201 -1.61 14.38 -7.10
N GLU A 202 -1.47 14.53 -5.80
CA GLU A 202 -1.75 13.51 -4.81
C GLU A 202 -2.83 14.02 -3.85
N VAL A 203 -3.75 13.15 -3.44
CA VAL A 203 -4.83 13.48 -2.48
C VAL A 203 -4.79 12.52 -1.29
N GLU A 204 -4.94 13.06 -0.10
CA GLU A 204 -5.09 12.28 1.14
C GLU A 204 -6.57 12.17 1.49
N VAL A 205 -7.04 10.94 1.75
CA VAL A 205 -8.46 10.61 1.89
C VAL A 205 -8.70 9.91 3.22
N PRO A 206 -9.63 10.36 4.06
CA PRO A 206 -9.98 9.62 5.28
C PRO A 206 -10.60 8.29 4.92
N VAL A 207 -10.16 7.21 5.57
CA VAL A 207 -10.64 5.83 5.33
C VAL A 207 -10.95 5.14 6.64
N GLU A 208 -11.89 4.21 6.60
CA GLU A 208 -12.12 3.27 7.70
C GLU A 208 -10.87 2.42 7.93
N TRP A 209 -10.54 2.21 9.20
CA TRP A 209 -9.38 1.41 9.57
C TRP A 209 -9.62 0.63 10.86
N ASN A 210 -9.20 -0.63 10.87
CA ASN A 210 -9.36 -1.55 11.99
C ASN A 210 -8.03 -2.22 12.32
N ASP A 211 -7.59 -2.17 13.58
CA ASP A 211 -6.37 -2.90 14.00
C ASP A 211 -6.62 -4.40 13.94
N VAL A 212 -5.86 -5.09 13.11
CA VAL A 212 -5.89 -6.55 13.00
C VAL A 212 -4.73 -7.12 13.79
N PRO A 213 -4.97 -7.99 14.80
CA PRO A 213 -3.92 -8.60 15.57
C PRO A 213 -2.92 -9.41 14.74
N GLY A 214 -1.66 -9.46 15.16
CA GLY A 214 -0.63 -10.29 14.52
C GLY A 214 0.33 -9.52 13.62
N THR A 215 0.61 -8.25 13.96
CA THR A 215 1.66 -7.48 13.24
C THR A 215 3.01 -8.21 13.27
N LYS A 216 3.67 -8.27 12.11
CA LYS A 216 4.99 -8.91 11.93
C LYS A 216 6.15 -7.93 11.96
N VAL A 217 5.86 -6.65 12.21
CA VAL A 217 6.89 -5.61 12.32
C VAL A 217 7.50 -5.68 13.72
N SER A 218 8.78 -6.04 13.80
CA SER A 218 9.51 -5.98 15.06
C SER A 218 9.71 -4.53 15.51
N ALA A 219 9.70 -4.29 16.84
CA ALA A 219 9.92 -2.96 17.42
C ALA A 219 11.24 -2.32 16.91
N TRP A 220 12.29 -3.13 16.72
CA TRP A 220 13.59 -2.70 16.20
C TRP A 220 13.51 -2.19 14.75
N ARG A 221 12.80 -2.92 13.89
CA ARG A 221 12.58 -2.47 12.50
C ARG A 221 11.73 -1.20 12.44
N GLY A 222 10.76 -1.06 13.36
CA GLY A 222 9.99 0.17 13.52
C GLY A 222 10.87 1.36 13.90
N LEU A 223 11.82 1.17 14.82
CA LEU A 223 12.74 2.22 15.25
C LEU A 223 13.67 2.68 14.12
N LEU A 224 14.22 1.74 13.34
CA LEU A 224 15.04 2.07 12.17
C LEU A 224 14.27 2.86 11.11
N GLY A 225 12.95 2.69 11.03
CA GLY A 225 12.09 3.47 10.14
C GLY A 225 12.15 4.99 10.37
N PHE A 226 12.51 5.44 11.58
CA PHE A 226 12.70 6.88 11.87
C PHE A 226 13.86 7.52 11.10
N LEU A 227 14.79 6.74 10.56
CA LEU A 227 15.88 7.23 9.72
C LEU A 227 15.48 7.36 8.24
N ASP A 228 14.42 6.66 7.81
CA ASP A 228 14.02 6.62 6.40
C ASP A 228 13.73 8.00 5.78
N PRO A 229 13.06 8.97 6.45
CA PRO A 229 12.81 10.29 5.86
C PRO A 229 14.08 11.05 5.54
N TRP A 230 15.09 10.95 6.42
CA TRP A 230 16.38 11.59 6.22
C TRP A 230 17.14 10.95 5.05
N LEU A 231 17.04 9.63 4.91
CA LEU A 231 17.63 8.90 3.77
C LEU A 231 16.93 9.24 2.46
N VAL A 232 15.60 9.38 2.46
CA VAL A 232 14.82 9.85 1.30
C VAL A 232 15.28 11.27 0.90
N ARG A 233 15.37 12.18 1.87
CA ARG A 233 15.85 13.54 1.60
C ARG A 233 17.28 13.55 1.06
N TRP A 234 18.17 12.76 1.63
CA TRP A 234 19.55 12.62 1.20
C TRP A 234 19.68 12.07 -0.22
N ASN A 235 18.90 11.02 -0.55
CA ASN A 235 18.85 10.46 -1.90
C ASN A 235 18.35 11.49 -2.92
N SER A 236 17.38 12.31 -2.52
CA SER A 236 16.85 13.40 -3.36
C SER A 236 17.93 14.46 -3.65
N ILE A 237 18.69 14.90 -2.63
CA ILE A 237 19.78 15.87 -2.80
C ILE A 237 20.87 15.31 -3.73
N ARG A 238 21.10 14.00 -3.69
CA ARG A 238 22.06 13.30 -4.57
C ARG A 238 21.52 13.03 -5.99
N GLY A 239 20.32 13.49 -6.33
CA GLY A 239 19.73 13.30 -7.66
C GLY A 239 19.32 11.85 -7.98
N ARG A 240 19.21 10.96 -6.97
CA ARG A 240 18.91 9.53 -7.20
C ARG A 240 17.48 9.25 -7.69
N TYR A 241 16.60 10.23 -7.64
CA TYR A 241 15.21 10.15 -8.10
C TYR A 241 14.98 10.88 -9.43
N ALA A 242 16.03 11.30 -10.10
CA ALA A 242 15.95 11.97 -11.41
C ALA A 242 15.52 11.01 -12.52
#